data_137f3853a45b9ea5cacc751cea32d18f
#
_entry.id   137f3853a45b9ea5cacc751cea32d18f
#
_cell.length_a   1.000
_cell.length_b   1.000
_cell.length_c   1.000
_cell.angle_alpha   90.00
_cell.angle_beta   90.00
_cell.angle_gamma   90.00
#
_symmetry.space_group_name_H-M   'P 1'
#
loop_
_entity.id
_entity.type
_entity.pdbx_description
1 polymer ?
#
loop_
_entity_poly.entity_id
_entity_poly.type
_entity_poly.pdbx_seq_one_letter_code
_entity_poly.pdbx_strand_id
1 'polypeptide(L)'
;MNALTAVQPNAEDPAQHYSGFTLKPSAQSPRLLELTFCAETTEQFLQAVAQWPVQALEYKSFLRFKVGKILDDLCGNQLQPLLLKTLLDRAEGALLINAVGVDDVAQAEEMVKLATAVAHLIGRSNFDAMSGQYYARFVVKNVDNSDSYLRQPHRVMELHNDGTYVEEITDYVLMMK
;
A
#
# COMPACT_ATOMS: atom_id res chain seq x y z
N MET A 1 -15.01 -10.47 36.09
CA MET A 1 -13.73 -10.41 35.35
C MET A 1 -13.71 -11.59 34.39
N ASN A 2 -14.13 -11.35 33.13
CA ASN A 2 -14.08 -12.39 32.11
C ASN A 2 -12.71 -12.28 31.40
N ALA A 3 -11.89 -13.29 31.59
CA ALA A 3 -10.64 -13.44 30.86
C ALA A 3 -10.99 -13.60 29.38
N LEU A 4 -10.60 -12.65 28.56
CA LEU A 4 -10.54 -12.81 27.12
C LEU A 4 -9.53 -13.93 26.82
N THR A 5 -10.05 -15.09 26.49
CA THR A 5 -9.23 -16.21 26.01
C THR A 5 -8.61 -15.77 24.70
N ALA A 6 -7.31 -15.53 24.69
CA ALA A 6 -6.57 -15.29 23.48
C ALA A 6 -6.72 -16.53 22.58
N VAL A 7 -7.42 -16.36 21.44
CA VAL A 7 -7.45 -17.35 20.38
C VAL A 7 -6.04 -17.47 19.85
N GLN A 8 -5.40 -18.60 20.10
CA GLN A 8 -4.10 -18.92 19.50
C GLN A 8 -4.30 -19.03 17.99
N PRO A 9 -3.45 -18.39 17.18
CA PRO A 9 -3.52 -18.57 15.73
C PRO A 9 -3.26 -20.06 15.43
N ASN A 10 -4.24 -20.68 14.77
CA ASN A 10 -4.08 -22.04 14.23
C ASN A 10 -2.92 -22.06 13.23
N ALA A 11 -2.11 -23.09 13.33
CA ALA A 11 -1.02 -23.38 12.43
C ALA A 11 -1.49 -23.34 10.96
N GLU A 12 -0.85 -22.48 10.18
CA GLU A 12 -0.73 -22.50 8.72
C GLU A 12 -2.03 -22.79 7.93
N ASP A 13 -2.89 -21.80 7.83
CA ASP A 13 -3.79 -21.77 6.68
C ASP A 13 -2.91 -21.69 5.41
N PRO A 14 -3.07 -22.64 4.46
CA PRO A 14 -2.21 -22.70 3.30
C PRO A 14 -2.35 -21.41 2.47
N ALA A 15 -1.21 -20.89 2.01
CA ALA A 15 -1.20 -19.73 1.12
C ALA A 15 -2.04 -20.03 -0.12
N GLN A 16 -2.95 -19.13 -0.46
CA GLN A 16 -3.69 -19.18 -1.71
C GLN A 16 -2.80 -18.63 -2.82
N HIS A 17 -2.68 -19.40 -3.91
CA HIS A 17 -1.86 -19.02 -5.06
C HIS A 17 -2.73 -18.43 -6.16
N TYR A 18 -2.34 -17.26 -6.64
CA TYR A 18 -2.96 -16.56 -7.76
C TYR A 18 -1.93 -16.39 -8.89
N SER A 19 -2.39 -15.91 -10.04
CA SER A 19 -1.47 -15.50 -11.09
C SER A 19 -0.63 -14.31 -10.62
N GLY A 20 0.67 -14.49 -10.45
CA GLY A 20 1.62 -13.43 -10.11
C GLY A 20 1.71 -13.03 -8.63
N PHE A 21 0.91 -13.60 -7.74
CA PHE A 21 0.98 -13.32 -6.30
C PHE A 21 0.43 -14.45 -5.44
N THR A 22 0.73 -14.37 -4.15
CA THR A 22 0.15 -15.26 -3.13
C THR A 22 -0.57 -14.45 -2.06
N LEU A 23 -1.58 -15.06 -1.41
CA LEU A 23 -2.33 -14.48 -0.32
C LEU A 23 -2.37 -15.46 0.85
N LYS A 24 -2.08 -15.00 2.05
CA LYS A 24 -2.16 -15.80 3.28
C LYS A 24 -2.58 -14.93 4.46
N PRO A 25 -3.13 -15.51 5.53
CA PRO A 25 -3.28 -14.83 6.81
C PRO A 25 -1.94 -14.39 7.36
N SER A 26 -1.89 -13.21 7.98
CA SER A 26 -0.69 -12.73 8.66
C SER A 26 -0.50 -13.41 10.00
N ALA A 27 0.75 -13.76 10.32
CA ALA A 27 1.10 -14.23 11.66
C ALA A 27 0.90 -13.16 12.76
N GLN A 28 0.77 -11.89 12.37
CA GLN A 28 0.61 -10.77 13.31
C GLN A 28 -0.83 -10.59 13.78
N SER A 29 -1.81 -10.91 12.93
CA SER A 29 -3.22 -10.73 13.24
C SER A 29 -4.09 -11.61 12.34
N PRO A 30 -5.10 -12.31 12.89
CA PRO A 30 -6.03 -13.09 12.07
C PRO A 30 -6.92 -12.21 11.14
N ARG A 31 -6.96 -10.91 11.37
CA ARG A 31 -7.70 -9.94 10.56
C ARG A 31 -6.85 -9.28 9.48
N LEU A 32 -5.58 -9.61 9.39
CA LEU A 32 -4.64 -9.05 8.42
C LEU A 32 -4.26 -10.12 7.42
N LEU A 33 -4.48 -9.85 6.14
CA LEU A 33 -3.99 -10.70 5.07
C LEU A 33 -2.66 -10.15 4.53
N GLU A 34 -1.78 -11.05 4.13
CA GLU A 34 -0.50 -10.75 3.47
C GLU A 34 -0.59 -11.17 2.01
N LEU A 35 -0.49 -10.20 1.12
CA LEU A 35 -0.35 -10.38 -0.31
C LEU A 35 1.13 -10.23 -0.67
N THR A 36 1.69 -11.20 -1.37
CA THR A 36 3.08 -11.13 -1.82
C THR A 36 3.15 -11.30 -3.33
N PHE A 37 3.59 -10.27 -4.05
CA PHE A 37 3.90 -10.38 -5.47
C PHE A 37 5.14 -11.26 -5.65
N CYS A 38 5.10 -12.16 -6.64
CA CYS A 38 6.29 -12.93 -6.98
C CYS A 38 7.32 -12.04 -7.70
N ALA A 39 8.58 -12.41 -7.63
CA ALA A 39 9.68 -11.65 -8.23
C ALA A 39 9.47 -11.39 -9.73
N GLU A 40 9.01 -12.41 -10.44
CA GLU A 40 8.75 -12.30 -11.88
C GLU A 40 7.68 -11.23 -12.20
N THR A 41 6.57 -11.20 -11.44
CA THR A 41 5.51 -10.19 -11.63
C THR A 41 6.03 -8.80 -11.34
N THR A 42 6.81 -8.63 -10.25
CA THR A 42 7.41 -7.36 -9.90
C THR A 42 8.34 -6.88 -11.01
N GLU A 43 9.22 -7.74 -11.49
CA GLU A 43 10.17 -7.43 -12.56
C GLU A 43 9.45 -7.05 -13.87
N GLN A 44 8.50 -7.87 -14.32
CA GLN A 44 7.71 -7.60 -15.52
C GLN A 44 6.94 -6.29 -15.41
N PHE A 45 6.35 -6.00 -14.25
CA PHE A 45 5.70 -4.72 -13.99
C PHE A 45 6.66 -3.55 -14.13
N LEU A 46 7.81 -3.59 -13.45
CA LEU A 46 8.80 -2.52 -13.49
C LEU A 46 9.35 -2.30 -14.90
N GLN A 47 9.59 -3.36 -15.66
CA GLN A 47 9.98 -3.27 -17.07
C GLN A 47 8.89 -2.62 -17.93
N ALA A 48 7.63 -3.01 -17.75
CA ALA A 48 6.50 -2.45 -18.53
C ALA A 48 6.30 -0.95 -18.28
N VAL A 49 6.59 -0.47 -17.05
CA VAL A 49 6.41 0.94 -16.67
C VAL A 49 7.71 1.77 -16.72
N ALA A 50 8.84 1.17 -17.10
CA ALA A 50 10.15 1.82 -17.11
C ALA A 50 10.19 3.10 -17.94
N GLN A 51 9.45 3.15 -19.04
CA GLN A 51 9.35 4.29 -19.94
C GLN A 51 8.73 5.54 -19.30
N TRP A 52 8.03 5.41 -18.19
CA TRP A 52 7.37 6.53 -17.52
C TRP A 52 8.10 6.87 -16.22
N PRO A 53 8.76 8.03 -16.14
CA PRO A 53 9.29 8.53 -14.87
C PRO A 53 8.14 8.86 -13.92
N VAL A 54 8.40 8.85 -12.61
CA VAL A 54 7.40 9.20 -11.58
C VAL A 54 6.76 10.56 -11.86
N GLN A 55 7.55 11.53 -12.33
CA GLN A 55 7.04 12.84 -12.72
C GLN A 55 5.93 12.75 -13.78
N ALA A 56 6.01 11.82 -14.73
CA ALA A 56 4.93 11.64 -15.72
C ALA A 56 3.62 11.16 -15.07
N LEU A 57 3.70 10.37 -14.00
CA LEU A 57 2.54 9.96 -13.22
C LEU A 57 1.94 11.13 -12.42
N GLU A 58 2.76 12.09 -12.00
CA GLU A 58 2.29 13.30 -11.31
C GLU A 58 1.41 14.17 -12.21
N TYR A 59 1.86 14.41 -13.43
CA TYR A 59 1.18 15.34 -14.36
C TYR A 59 0.11 14.69 -15.25
N LYS A 60 0.16 13.38 -15.45
CA LYS A 60 -0.75 12.66 -16.36
C LYS A 60 -1.59 11.64 -15.59
N SER A 61 -2.69 12.09 -15.02
CA SER A 61 -3.55 11.25 -14.17
C SER A 61 -3.99 9.93 -14.82
N PHE A 62 -4.21 9.92 -16.14
CA PHE A 62 -4.58 8.70 -16.86
C PHE A 62 -3.49 7.62 -16.83
N LEU A 63 -2.20 8.02 -16.74
CA LEU A 63 -1.09 7.05 -16.63
C LEU A 63 -1.16 6.28 -15.32
N ARG A 64 -1.66 6.88 -14.25
CA ARG A 64 -1.80 6.21 -12.95
C ARG A 64 -2.77 5.03 -13.03
N PHE A 65 -3.89 5.20 -13.72
CA PHE A 65 -4.82 4.09 -13.98
C PHE A 65 -4.23 3.07 -14.95
N LYS A 66 -3.44 3.52 -15.93
CA LYS A 66 -2.77 2.63 -16.87
C LYS A 66 -1.75 1.73 -16.18
N VAL A 67 -0.94 2.25 -15.27
CA VAL A 67 0.01 1.41 -14.52
C VAL A 67 -0.73 0.43 -13.59
N GLY A 68 -1.85 0.85 -12.98
CA GLY A 68 -2.71 -0.08 -12.23
C GLY A 68 -3.22 -1.21 -13.11
N LYS A 69 -3.75 -0.89 -14.28
CA LYS A 69 -4.24 -1.90 -15.24
C LYS A 69 -3.14 -2.88 -15.68
N ILE A 70 -1.92 -2.39 -15.91
CA ILE A 70 -0.78 -3.27 -16.26
C ILE A 70 -0.49 -4.27 -15.13
N LEU A 71 -0.48 -3.80 -13.89
CA LEU A 71 -0.27 -4.69 -12.73
C LEU A 71 -1.38 -5.74 -12.61
N ASP A 72 -2.63 -5.34 -12.76
CA ASP A 72 -3.78 -6.27 -12.70
C ASP A 72 -3.77 -7.29 -13.85
N ASP A 73 -3.37 -6.88 -15.06
CA ASP A 73 -3.22 -7.78 -16.19
C ASP A 73 -2.14 -8.84 -15.95
N LEU A 74 -1.00 -8.46 -15.38
CA LEU A 74 0.05 -9.40 -14.96
C LEU A 74 -0.42 -10.36 -13.87
N CYS A 75 -1.38 -9.94 -13.06
CA CYS A 75 -2.04 -10.75 -12.04
C CYS A 75 -3.29 -11.47 -12.57
N GLY A 76 -3.46 -11.63 -13.88
CA GLY A 76 -4.59 -12.33 -14.49
C GLY A 76 -5.95 -11.66 -14.24
N ASN A 77 -5.98 -10.35 -14.01
CA ASN A 77 -7.17 -9.55 -13.66
C ASN A 77 -7.86 -10.02 -12.36
N GLN A 78 -7.08 -10.60 -11.44
CA GLN A 78 -7.57 -11.10 -10.16
C GLN A 78 -7.21 -10.16 -8.99
N LEU A 79 -6.26 -9.26 -9.19
CA LEU A 79 -5.75 -8.39 -8.13
C LEU A 79 -6.78 -7.34 -7.72
N GLN A 80 -7.35 -6.60 -8.66
CA GLN A 80 -8.33 -5.55 -8.36
C GLN A 80 -9.56 -6.08 -7.62
N PRO A 81 -10.23 -7.16 -8.07
CA PRO A 81 -11.36 -7.73 -7.33
C PRO A 81 -11.00 -8.17 -5.91
N LEU A 82 -9.80 -8.75 -5.73
CA LEU A 82 -9.31 -9.18 -4.42
C LEU A 82 -9.10 -8.00 -3.49
N LEU A 83 -8.40 -6.95 -3.95
CA LEU A 83 -8.14 -5.74 -3.16
C LEU A 83 -9.46 -5.12 -2.69
N LEU A 84 -10.41 -4.93 -3.60
CA LEU A 84 -11.70 -4.34 -3.26
C LEU A 84 -12.49 -5.21 -2.29
N LYS A 85 -12.52 -6.53 -2.50
CA LYS A 85 -13.20 -7.46 -1.60
C LYS A 85 -12.62 -7.38 -0.18
N THR A 86 -11.29 -7.44 -0.05
CA THR A 86 -10.61 -7.43 1.25
C THR A 86 -10.80 -6.11 1.99
N LEU A 87 -10.65 -5.00 1.29
CA LEU A 87 -10.75 -3.67 1.92
C LEU A 87 -12.19 -3.29 2.30
N LEU A 88 -13.19 -3.81 1.57
CA LEU A 88 -14.59 -3.59 1.90
C LEU A 88 -15.10 -4.53 2.99
N ASP A 89 -14.37 -5.60 3.30
CA ASP A 89 -14.74 -6.50 4.38
C ASP A 89 -14.36 -5.90 5.74
N ARG A 90 -15.38 -5.61 6.55
CA ARG A 90 -15.18 -5.03 7.89
C ARG A 90 -14.50 -5.98 8.87
N ALA A 91 -14.50 -7.28 8.59
CA ALA A 91 -13.80 -8.26 9.41
C ALA A 91 -12.28 -8.18 9.20
N GLU A 92 -11.85 -7.83 8.00
CA GLU A 92 -10.45 -7.67 7.59
C GLU A 92 -10.08 -6.20 7.51
N GLY A 93 -10.42 -5.50 6.46
CA GLY A 93 -10.29 -4.06 6.29
C GLY A 93 -8.86 -3.55 6.11
N ALA A 94 -7.87 -4.43 6.15
CA ALA A 94 -6.46 -4.11 5.96
C ALA A 94 -5.73 -5.21 5.20
N LEU A 95 -4.68 -4.82 4.47
CA LEU A 95 -3.85 -5.72 3.68
C LEU A 95 -2.38 -5.29 3.80
N LEU A 96 -1.51 -6.24 4.12
CA LEU A 96 -0.07 -6.07 4.02
C LEU A 96 0.37 -6.53 2.62
N ILE A 97 1.06 -5.68 1.88
CA ILE A 97 1.52 -5.99 0.52
C ILE A 97 3.04 -6.03 0.50
N ASN A 98 3.59 -7.16 0.08
CA ASN A 98 5.01 -7.36 -0.12
C ASN A 98 5.30 -7.49 -1.63
N ALA A 99 6.39 -6.89 -2.08
CA ALA A 99 6.87 -7.01 -3.45
C ALA A 99 8.31 -7.51 -3.44
N VAL A 100 8.51 -8.75 -3.85
CA VAL A 100 9.86 -9.33 -3.93
C VAL A 100 10.68 -8.59 -4.99
N GLY A 101 11.87 -8.13 -4.60
CA GLY A 101 12.79 -7.42 -5.50
C GLY A 101 12.66 -5.90 -5.50
N VAL A 102 11.88 -5.32 -4.59
CA VAL A 102 11.77 -3.86 -4.39
C VAL A 102 11.97 -3.54 -2.89
N ASP A 103 13.18 -3.83 -2.41
CA ASP A 103 13.47 -3.78 -0.97
C ASP A 103 14.52 -2.70 -0.61
N ASP A 104 15.06 -1.97 -1.60
CA ASP A 104 16.14 -1.00 -1.38
C ASP A 104 15.64 0.44 -1.50
N VAL A 105 16.14 1.29 -0.61
CA VAL A 105 15.95 2.75 -0.67
C VAL A 105 16.41 3.35 -2.01
N ALA A 106 17.37 2.71 -2.67
CA ALA A 106 17.82 3.07 -4.03
C ALA A 106 16.70 2.90 -5.08
N GLN A 107 15.67 2.11 -4.79
CA GLN A 107 14.53 1.82 -5.68
C GLN A 107 13.29 2.65 -5.32
N ALA A 108 13.45 3.82 -4.72
CA ALA A 108 12.34 4.64 -4.26
C ALA A 108 11.36 5.04 -5.38
N GLU A 109 11.83 5.20 -6.62
CA GLU A 109 10.94 5.51 -7.76
C GLU A 109 10.13 4.30 -8.20
N GLU A 110 10.71 3.11 -8.18
CA GLU A 110 10.05 1.84 -8.45
C GLU A 110 8.95 1.58 -7.41
N MET A 111 9.24 1.85 -6.14
CA MET A 111 8.27 1.77 -5.05
C MET A 111 7.08 2.71 -5.28
N VAL A 112 7.33 3.96 -5.66
CA VAL A 112 6.25 4.92 -5.98
C VAL A 112 5.40 4.43 -7.14
N LYS A 113 6.00 3.86 -8.19
CA LYS A 113 5.25 3.31 -9.34
C LYS A 113 4.36 2.15 -8.92
N LEU A 114 4.88 1.23 -8.11
CA LEU A 114 4.12 0.09 -7.61
C LEU A 114 2.98 0.54 -6.67
N ALA A 115 3.28 1.43 -5.70
CA ALA A 115 2.25 2.00 -4.83
C ALA A 115 1.16 2.73 -5.61
N THR A 116 1.56 3.47 -6.66
CA THR A 116 0.61 4.15 -7.55
C THR A 116 -0.29 3.15 -8.27
N ALA A 117 0.28 2.04 -8.76
CA ALA A 117 -0.50 0.99 -9.43
C ALA A 117 -1.53 0.38 -8.48
N VAL A 118 -1.11 -0.03 -7.27
CA VAL A 118 -2.01 -0.61 -6.26
C VAL A 118 -3.10 0.38 -5.87
N ALA A 119 -2.75 1.63 -5.54
CA ALA A 119 -3.71 2.65 -5.15
C ALA A 119 -4.78 2.87 -6.22
N HIS A 120 -4.39 2.93 -7.50
CA HIS A 120 -5.31 3.20 -8.61
C HIS A 120 -6.12 1.98 -9.07
N LEU A 121 -5.86 0.80 -8.55
CA LEU A 121 -6.77 -0.35 -8.62
C LEU A 121 -7.91 -0.23 -7.60
N ILE A 122 -7.70 0.46 -6.49
CA ILE A 122 -8.70 0.68 -5.45
C ILE A 122 -9.57 1.89 -5.81
N GLY A 123 -8.94 3.00 -6.22
CA GLY A 123 -9.64 4.22 -6.56
C GLY A 123 -8.70 5.34 -7.00
N ARG A 124 -9.24 6.53 -7.11
CA ARG A 124 -8.45 7.72 -7.39
C ARG A 124 -7.79 8.21 -6.11
N SER A 125 -6.47 8.39 -6.11
CA SER A 125 -5.77 9.02 -5.00
C SER A 125 -6.20 10.47 -4.82
N ASN A 126 -6.39 10.90 -3.57
CA ASN A 126 -6.59 12.30 -3.23
C ASN A 126 -5.33 13.09 -3.57
N PHE A 127 -5.53 14.34 -3.91
CA PHE A 127 -4.44 15.26 -4.16
C PHE A 127 -4.08 15.96 -2.85
N ASP A 128 -2.83 15.83 -2.42
CA ASP A 128 -2.36 16.55 -1.25
C ASP A 128 -2.14 18.03 -1.58
N ALA A 129 -2.97 18.89 -1.00
CA ALA A 129 -2.91 20.33 -1.23
C ALA A 129 -1.60 20.97 -0.70
N MET A 130 -0.94 20.36 0.28
CA MET A 130 0.31 20.89 0.85
C MET A 130 1.52 20.61 -0.03
N SER A 131 1.64 19.40 -0.56
CA SER A 131 2.76 19.01 -1.43
C SER A 131 2.49 19.26 -2.91
N GLY A 132 1.23 19.44 -3.30
CA GLY A 132 0.84 19.54 -4.69
C GLY A 132 0.93 18.23 -5.46
N GLN A 133 0.99 17.09 -4.74
CA GLN A 133 1.19 15.76 -5.31
C GLN A 133 0.09 14.80 -4.86
N TYR A 134 -0.06 13.68 -5.55
CA TYR A 134 -1.00 12.61 -5.20
C TYR A 134 -0.40 11.58 -4.21
N TYR A 135 0.82 11.80 -3.76
CA TYR A 135 1.51 11.01 -2.72
C TYR A 135 2.44 11.92 -1.91
N ALA A 136 2.76 11.52 -0.70
CA ALA A 136 3.69 12.20 0.17
C ALA A 136 4.94 11.33 0.41
N ARG A 137 6.12 11.97 0.44
CA ARG A 137 7.38 11.32 0.83
C ARG A 137 7.75 11.79 2.23
N PHE A 138 7.91 10.85 3.14
CA PHE A 138 8.35 11.11 4.49
C PHE A 138 9.81 10.67 4.62
N VAL A 139 10.68 11.63 4.93
CA VAL A 139 12.09 11.38 5.14
C VAL A 139 12.43 11.74 6.57
N VAL A 140 13.03 10.80 7.31
CA VAL A 140 13.56 11.10 8.64
C VAL A 140 14.77 12.05 8.51
N LYS A 141 14.64 13.23 9.07
CA LYS A 141 15.72 14.21 9.14
C LYS A 141 16.18 14.31 10.60
N ASN A 142 17.50 14.27 10.82
CA ASN A 142 18.11 14.45 12.13
C ASN A 142 18.14 15.96 12.48
N VAL A 143 16.96 16.56 12.60
CA VAL A 143 16.80 17.96 13.04
C VAL A 143 15.94 17.98 14.29
N ASP A 144 16.17 18.95 15.15
CA ASP A 144 15.33 19.16 16.32
C ASP A 144 13.95 19.68 15.87
N ASN A 145 12.94 18.86 16.09
CA ASN A 145 11.54 19.18 15.84
C ASN A 145 10.74 19.09 17.15
N SER A 146 11.36 19.44 18.27
CA SER A 146 10.75 19.34 19.61
C SER A 146 9.48 20.20 19.76
N ASP A 147 9.32 21.20 18.90
CA ASP A 147 8.15 22.07 18.81
C ASP A 147 6.96 21.47 18.04
N SER A 148 7.15 20.32 17.38
CA SER A 148 6.13 19.72 16.53
C SER A 148 5.83 18.28 16.90
N TYR A 149 4.63 18.02 17.41
CA TYR A 149 4.16 16.68 17.75
C TYR A 149 4.18 15.71 16.55
N LEU A 150 3.80 16.15 15.37
CA LEU A 150 3.70 15.32 14.16
C LEU A 150 5.04 15.08 13.45
N ARG A 151 6.09 15.81 13.82
CA ARG A 151 7.39 15.74 13.14
C ARG A 151 8.44 14.96 13.94
N GLN A 152 8.05 14.26 14.98
CA GLN A 152 8.96 13.50 15.84
C GLN A 152 8.90 12.00 15.48
N PRO A 153 9.81 11.49 14.64
CA PRO A 153 9.75 10.11 14.13
C PRO A 153 10.00 9.04 15.20
N HIS A 154 10.51 9.44 16.36
CA HIS A 154 10.85 8.56 17.48
C HIS A 154 9.74 8.44 18.54
N ARG A 155 8.65 9.20 18.39
CA ARG A 155 7.49 9.09 19.27
C ARG A 155 6.44 8.14 18.72
N VAL A 156 5.76 7.46 19.65
CA VAL A 156 4.54 6.73 19.31
C VAL A 156 3.48 7.75 18.94
N MET A 157 2.94 7.63 17.74
CA MET A 157 1.80 8.45 17.32
C MET A 157 0.54 7.91 17.98
N GLU A 158 -0.22 8.80 18.63
CA GLU A 158 -1.50 8.43 19.23
C GLU A 158 -2.53 8.10 18.16
N LEU A 159 -3.58 7.37 18.54
CA LEU A 159 -4.68 7.07 17.63
C LEU A 159 -5.29 8.37 17.12
N HIS A 160 -5.36 8.51 15.81
CA HIS A 160 -5.90 9.67 15.12
C HIS A 160 -6.64 9.25 13.85
N ASN A 161 -7.41 10.16 13.30
CA ASN A 161 -8.03 10.01 12.00
C ASN A 161 -7.30 10.90 10.99
N ASP A 162 -6.89 10.34 9.87
CA ASP A 162 -6.40 11.11 8.74
C ASP A 162 -7.57 11.80 8.02
N GLY A 163 -7.32 13.03 7.57
CA GLY A 163 -8.32 13.75 6.78
C GLY A 163 -9.47 14.38 7.56
N THR A 164 -9.37 14.51 8.90
CA THR A 164 -10.44 15.11 9.73
C THR A 164 -10.79 16.57 9.36
N TYR A 165 -9.83 17.30 8.79
CA TYR A 165 -9.98 18.74 8.48
C TYR A 165 -9.92 19.04 6.98
N VAL A 166 -10.19 18.05 6.14
CA VAL A 166 -10.26 18.19 4.68
C VAL A 166 -11.68 17.95 4.17
N GLU A 167 -12.01 18.53 3.02
CA GLU A 167 -13.35 18.39 2.44
C GLU A 167 -13.64 16.96 1.96
N GLU A 168 -12.59 16.23 1.52
CA GLU A 168 -12.70 14.84 1.09
C GLU A 168 -12.16 13.91 2.17
N ILE A 169 -13.04 13.08 2.74
CA ILE A 169 -12.66 12.06 3.73
C ILE A 169 -11.86 10.96 3.02
N THR A 170 -10.75 10.55 3.63
CA THR A 170 -9.93 9.45 3.14
C THR A 170 -10.55 8.11 3.54
N ASP A 171 -10.93 7.28 2.57
CA ASP A 171 -11.44 5.93 2.82
C ASP A 171 -10.31 4.95 3.16
N TYR A 172 -9.18 5.05 2.46
CA TYR A 172 -8.02 4.17 2.63
C TYR A 172 -6.71 4.95 2.60
N VAL A 173 -5.76 4.50 3.40
CA VAL A 173 -4.38 5.01 3.40
C VAL A 173 -3.46 3.90 2.93
N LEU A 174 -2.66 4.16 1.89
CA LEU A 174 -1.59 3.28 1.45
C LEU A 174 -0.26 3.85 1.96
N MET A 175 0.42 3.09 2.81
CA MET A 175 1.77 3.40 3.27
C MET A 175 2.76 2.42 2.66
N MET A 176 3.92 2.90 2.24
CA MET A 176 5.00 2.09 1.69
C MET A 176 6.31 2.40 2.42
N LYS A 177 7.08 1.34 2.68
CA LYS A 177 8.35 1.41 3.40
C LYS A 177 9.40 0.62 2.65
#